data_1a8b265fd85f4cad40d0ead0d00fd262
#
_entry.id   1a8b265fd85f4cad40d0ead0d00fd262
#
_cell.length_a   1.000
_cell.length_b   1.000
_cell.length_c   1.000
_cell.angle_alpha   90.00
_cell.angle_beta   90.00
_cell.angle_gamma   90.00
#
_symmetry.space_group_name_H-M   'P 1'
#
loop_
_entity.id
_entity.type
_entity.pdbx_description
1 polymer ?
#
loop_
_entity_poly.entity_id
_entity_poly.type
_entity_poly.pdbx_seq_one_letter_code
_entity_poly.pdbx_strand_id
1 'polypeptide(L)'
;NNVGSGYWTQSVSAGETFYLTKNKATAVSAFQMYEFHTIQQDTNIHPGQNFDLDYSLTQVFSLQEDLRLQLGLVGYGQWQTTDKSGPTITAAQAAAHYKVNALGFSANVILPARKVSLGVKYFREFENRSTFQGYSLQIAGAVTF
;
A
#
# COMPACT_ATOMS: atom_id res chain seq x y z
N ASN A 1 3.71 -4.74 28.95
CA ASN A 1 3.98 -4.95 27.51
C ASN A 1 2.81 -4.39 26.70
N ASN A 2 2.95 -3.18 26.21
CA ASN A 2 1.95 -2.52 25.39
C ASN A 2 2.15 -2.96 23.94
N VAL A 3 1.23 -3.73 23.40
CA VAL A 3 1.29 -4.29 22.03
C VAL A 3 0.66 -3.34 21.00
N GLY A 4 0.25 -2.14 21.39
CA GLY A 4 -0.39 -1.16 20.54
C GLY A 4 0.28 0.21 20.58
N SER A 5 -0.02 1.05 19.58
CA SER A 5 0.48 2.43 19.51
C SER A 5 -0.13 3.38 20.54
N GLY A 6 -1.08 2.89 21.35
CA GLY A 6 -1.76 3.68 22.40
C GLY A 6 -2.79 4.69 21.88
N TYR A 7 -3.20 4.62 20.62
CA TYR A 7 -4.25 5.43 20.01
C TYR A 7 -5.15 4.59 19.11
N TRP A 8 -6.35 5.10 18.84
CA TRP A 8 -7.28 4.50 17.89
C TRP A 8 -7.08 5.07 16.50
N THR A 9 -7.17 4.21 15.50
CA THR A 9 -7.20 4.60 14.09
C THR A 9 -8.56 4.25 13.49
N GLN A 10 -9.18 5.22 12.83
CA GLN A 10 -10.33 5.01 11.96
C GLN A 10 -9.90 5.26 10.53
N SER A 11 -10.33 4.43 9.59
CA SER A 11 -9.97 4.60 8.19
C SER A 11 -11.20 4.59 7.29
N VAL A 12 -11.11 5.39 6.22
CA VAL A 12 -12.05 5.34 5.09
C VAL A 12 -11.24 4.99 3.86
N SER A 13 -11.68 3.99 3.12
CA SER A 13 -10.96 3.52 1.94
C SER A 13 -11.89 3.29 0.74
N ALA A 14 -11.31 3.42 -0.45
CA ALA A 14 -11.96 3.08 -1.71
C ALA A 14 -10.93 2.41 -2.63
N GLY A 15 -11.41 1.45 -3.43
CA GLY A 15 -10.59 0.79 -4.44
C GLY A 15 -11.33 0.74 -5.76
N GLU A 16 -10.61 1.05 -6.84
CA GLU A 16 -11.15 1.04 -8.20
C GLU A 16 -10.22 0.31 -9.14
N THR A 17 -10.82 -0.34 -10.15
CA THR A 17 -10.09 -0.98 -11.24
C THR A 17 -10.73 -0.63 -12.58
N PHE A 18 -9.93 -0.08 -13.48
CA PHE A 18 -10.32 0.25 -14.85
C PHE A 18 -9.67 -0.72 -15.82
N TYR A 19 -10.48 -1.42 -16.61
CA TYR A 19 -9.98 -2.29 -17.66
C TYR A 19 -9.78 -1.49 -18.94
N LEU A 20 -8.55 -1.45 -19.44
CA LEU A 20 -8.18 -0.69 -20.63
C LEU A 20 -8.45 -1.45 -21.92
N THR A 21 -8.69 -2.76 -21.85
CA THR A 21 -8.95 -3.64 -23.00
C THR A 21 -10.27 -4.38 -22.85
N LYS A 22 -10.95 -4.65 -23.96
CA LYS A 22 -12.24 -5.35 -23.98
C LYS A 22 -12.16 -6.76 -23.37
N ASN A 23 -11.04 -7.44 -23.54
CA ASN A 23 -10.78 -8.77 -22.95
C ASN A 23 -10.35 -8.71 -21.49
N LYS A 24 -10.35 -7.50 -20.89
CA LYS A 24 -9.93 -7.25 -19.49
C LYS A 24 -8.51 -7.70 -19.15
N ALA A 25 -7.66 -7.84 -20.16
CA ALA A 25 -6.28 -8.29 -19.97
C ALA A 25 -5.38 -7.21 -19.39
N THR A 26 -5.66 -5.92 -19.70
CA THR A 26 -4.93 -4.76 -19.19
C THR A 26 -5.80 -4.00 -18.21
N ALA A 27 -5.27 -3.74 -17.01
CA ALA A 27 -5.99 -3.00 -15.98
C ALA A 27 -5.10 -1.98 -15.27
N VAL A 28 -5.70 -0.85 -14.93
CA VAL A 28 -5.18 0.13 -13.96
C VAL A 28 -6.00 0.01 -12.70
N SER A 29 -5.36 -0.12 -11.55
CA SER A 29 -6.04 -0.15 -10.26
C SER A 29 -5.44 0.89 -9.32
N ALA A 30 -6.30 1.45 -8.48
CA ALA A 30 -5.93 2.30 -7.36
C ALA A 30 -6.69 1.85 -6.11
N PHE A 31 -6.03 1.90 -4.97
CA PHE A 31 -6.64 1.78 -3.66
C PHE A 31 -6.16 2.95 -2.82
N GLN A 32 -7.09 3.68 -2.27
CA GLN A 32 -6.83 4.86 -1.47
C GLN A 32 -7.46 4.71 -0.09
N MET A 33 -6.73 5.16 0.93
CA MET A 33 -7.18 5.12 2.31
C MET A 33 -6.78 6.40 3.01
N TYR A 34 -7.68 6.93 3.81
CA TYR A 34 -7.38 8.04 4.72
C TYR A 34 -7.55 7.56 6.16
N GLU A 35 -6.53 7.78 6.97
CA GLU A 35 -6.47 7.36 8.35
C GLU A 35 -6.59 8.55 9.31
N PHE A 36 -7.56 8.45 10.22
CA PHE A 36 -7.78 9.38 11.30
C PHE A 36 -7.26 8.77 12.59
N HIS A 37 -6.29 9.41 13.22
CA HIS A 37 -5.73 8.97 14.49
C HIS A 37 -6.25 9.80 15.66
N THR A 38 -6.51 9.15 16.78
CA THR A 38 -6.81 9.84 18.04
C THR A 38 -5.52 10.21 18.79
N ILE A 39 -5.66 10.92 19.88
CA ILE A 39 -4.54 11.24 20.77
C ILE A 39 -4.04 9.96 21.45
N GLN A 40 -2.74 9.77 21.50
CA GLN A 40 -2.07 8.71 22.22
C GLN A 40 -2.21 8.94 23.74
N GLN A 41 -2.78 7.97 24.46
CA GLN A 41 -3.18 8.12 25.84
C GLN A 41 -2.01 8.39 26.82
N ASP A 42 -0.88 7.72 26.61
CA ASP A 42 0.26 7.80 27.55
C ASP A 42 1.08 9.08 27.38
N THR A 43 1.09 9.68 26.20
CA THR A 43 1.96 10.82 25.85
C THR A 43 1.20 12.10 25.56
N ASN A 44 -0.12 12.03 25.40
CA ASN A 44 -0.97 13.11 24.89
C ASN A 44 -0.49 13.68 23.54
N ILE A 45 0.15 12.83 22.70
CA ILE A 45 0.58 13.19 21.36
C ILE A 45 -0.49 12.77 20.35
N HIS A 46 -0.88 13.67 19.47
CA HIS A 46 -1.67 13.40 18.29
C HIS A 46 -0.68 13.14 17.12
N PRO A 47 -0.66 11.94 16.51
CA PRO A 47 0.39 11.59 15.54
C PRO A 47 0.22 12.24 14.15
N GLY A 48 -0.87 12.94 13.92
CA GLY A 48 -1.27 13.44 12.61
C GLY A 48 -2.14 12.43 11.87
N GLN A 49 -2.67 12.83 10.72
CA GLN A 49 -3.51 12.02 9.84
C GLN A 49 -2.67 11.55 8.65
N ASN A 50 -3.03 10.41 8.05
CA ASN A 50 -2.31 9.86 6.92
C ASN A 50 -3.24 9.65 5.72
N PHE A 51 -2.66 9.81 4.54
CA PHE A 51 -3.25 9.38 3.28
C PHE A 51 -2.35 8.30 2.66
N ASP A 52 -2.95 7.17 2.30
CA ASP A 52 -2.30 6.04 1.67
C ASP A 52 -2.87 5.82 0.28
N LEU A 53 -2.01 5.52 -0.68
CA LEU A 53 -2.36 5.22 -2.06
C LEU A 53 -1.55 4.04 -2.56
N ASP A 54 -2.22 2.95 -2.94
CA ASP A 54 -1.64 1.88 -3.73
C ASP A 54 -2.11 2.00 -5.18
N TYR A 55 -1.22 1.74 -6.13
CA TYR A 55 -1.56 1.79 -7.54
C TYR A 55 -0.86 0.69 -8.34
N SER A 56 -1.49 0.30 -9.44
CA SER A 56 -0.92 -0.69 -10.35
C SER A 56 -1.38 -0.51 -11.78
N LEU A 57 -0.50 -0.89 -12.70
CA LEU A 57 -0.80 -1.15 -14.10
C LEU A 57 -0.41 -2.59 -14.39
N THR A 58 -1.38 -3.43 -14.74
CA THR A 58 -1.16 -4.87 -14.92
C THR A 58 -1.59 -5.35 -16.30
N GLN A 59 -0.89 -6.37 -16.79
CA GLN A 59 -1.19 -7.06 -18.03
C GLN A 59 -1.23 -8.57 -17.79
N VAL A 60 -2.32 -9.22 -18.20
CA VAL A 60 -2.49 -10.68 -18.16
C VAL A 60 -2.19 -11.26 -19.53
N PHE A 61 -1.36 -12.30 -19.55
CA PHE A 61 -1.02 -13.12 -20.70
C PHE A 61 -1.56 -14.53 -20.49
N SER A 62 -2.38 -15.02 -21.41
CA SER A 62 -2.80 -16.44 -21.43
C SER A 62 -1.74 -17.23 -22.15
N LEU A 63 -0.94 -17.99 -21.43
CA LEU A 63 0.14 -18.80 -21.96
C LEU A 63 -0.35 -20.17 -22.45
N GLN A 64 -1.33 -20.75 -21.69
CA GLN A 64 -2.01 -22.01 -21.99
C GLN A 64 -3.46 -21.92 -21.48
N GLU A 65 -4.27 -22.94 -21.75
CA GLU A 65 -5.67 -22.97 -21.30
C GLU A 65 -5.80 -22.81 -19.78
N ASP A 66 -4.91 -23.44 -19.02
CA ASP A 66 -4.88 -23.41 -17.55
C ASP A 66 -3.64 -22.70 -16.99
N LEU A 67 -3.00 -21.80 -17.75
CA LEU A 67 -1.84 -21.06 -17.26
C LEU A 67 -1.91 -19.61 -17.74
N ARG A 68 -1.99 -18.69 -16.78
CA ARG A 68 -1.91 -17.25 -17.04
C ARG A 68 -0.75 -16.64 -16.27
N LEU A 69 -0.07 -15.71 -16.92
CA LEU A 69 0.96 -14.86 -16.30
C LEU A 69 0.43 -13.43 -16.25
N GLN A 70 0.40 -12.85 -15.06
CA GLN A 70 0.12 -11.43 -14.90
C GLN A 70 1.41 -10.72 -14.54
N LEU A 71 1.78 -9.72 -15.32
CA LEU A 71 2.90 -8.81 -15.02
C LEU A 71 2.36 -7.41 -14.74
N GLY A 72 3.05 -6.66 -13.89
CA GLY A 72 2.61 -5.31 -13.56
C GLY A 72 3.69 -4.38 -13.04
N LEU A 73 3.49 -3.10 -13.28
CA LEU A 73 4.09 -2.02 -12.50
C LEU A 73 3.20 -1.78 -11.29
N VAL A 74 3.79 -1.65 -10.12
CA VAL A 74 3.08 -1.45 -8.85
C VAL A 74 3.78 -0.37 -8.05
N GLY A 75 3.03 0.34 -7.25
CA GLY A 75 3.61 1.34 -6.37
C GLY A 75 2.69 1.66 -5.21
N TYR A 76 3.24 2.32 -4.21
CA TYR A 76 2.49 2.85 -3.09
C TYR A 76 3.07 4.19 -2.64
N GLY A 77 2.24 4.96 -1.99
CA GLY A 77 2.62 6.17 -1.29
C GLY A 77 1.88 6.30 0.02
N GLN A 78 2.55 6.85 1.02
CA GLN A 78 1.95 7.20 2.30
C GLN A 78 2.43 8.59 2.69
N TRP A 79 1.50 9.46 3.02
CA TRP A 79 1.79 10.85 3.34
C TRP A 79 1.05 11.28 4.59
N GLN A 80 1.78 11.79 5.56
CA GLN A 80 1.17 12.50 6.68
C GLN A 80 0.60 13.83 6.17
N THR A 81 -0.68 14.07 6.40
CA THR A 81 -1.44 15.20 5.84
C THR A 81 -1.65 16.34 6.84
N THR A 82 -1.56 16.04 8.14
CA THR A 82 -1.71 17.04 9.21
C THR A 82 -0.53 16.98 10.17
N ASP A 83 -0.24 18.10 10.83
CA ASP A 83 0.84 18.19 11.80
C ASP A 83 0.64 17.25 12.99
N LYS A 84 1.75 16.75 13.52
CA LYS A 84 1.78 16.16 14.86
C LYS A 84 1.58 17.27 15.90
N SER A 85 0.88 16.96 16.97
CA SER A 85 0.69 17.91 18.07
C SER A 85 0.79 17.22 19.42
N GLY A 86 1.13 17.96 20.44
CA GLY A 86 1.23 17.46 21.81
C GLY A 86 2.20 18.27 22.67
N PRO A 87 2.20 18.05 23.99
CA PRO A 87 2.96 18.88 24.92
C PRO A 87 4.48 18.82 24.74
N THR A 88 5.02 17.74 24.14
CA THR A 88 6.44 17.52 23.91
C THR A 88 6.86 17.71 22.44
N ILE A 89 5.92 18.08 21.56
CA ILE A 89 6.17 18.24 20.13
C ILE A 89 6.61 19.69 19.85
N THR A 90 7.83 19.84 19.34
CA THR A 90 8.34 21.14 18.85
C THR A 90 7.72 21.50 17.49
N ALA A 91 7.74 22.77 17.13
CA ALA A 91 7.26 23.23 15.81
C ALA A 91 7.99 22.52 14.64
N ALA A 92 9.28 22.26 14.77
CA ALA A 92 10.04 21.53 13.76
C ALA A 92 9.59 20.07 13.63
N GLN A 93 9.28 19.39 14.75
CA GLN A 93 8.76 18.04 14.75
C GLN A 93 7.31 17.96 14.22
N ALA A 94 6.49 18.98 14.51
CA ALA A 94 5.13 19.07 13.96
C ALA A 94 5.16 19.15 12.44
N ALA A 95 6.00 20.02 11.87
CA ALA A 95 6.14 20.23 10.44
C ALA A 95 6.92 19.09 9.71
N ALA A 96 7.57 18.21 10.43
CA ALA A 96 8.32 17.08 9.85
C ALA A 96 7.38 15.93 9.46
N HIS A 97 6.57 16.18 8.43
CA HIS A 97 5.62 15.20 7.93
C HIS A 97 6.33 13.95 7.42
N TYR A 98 5.78 12.81 7.82
CA TYR A 98 6.16 11.51 7.30
C TYR A 98 5.74 11.39 5.83
N LYS A 99 6.64 10.83 5.01
CA LYS A 99 6.40 10.55 3.60
C LYS A 99 7.14 9.29 3.19
N VAL A 100 6.43 8.38 2.52
CA VAL A 100 7.01 7.22 1.83
C VAL A 100 6.47 7.19 0.41
N ASN A 101 7.31 6.88 -0.56
CA ASN A 101 6.91 6.52 -1.91
C ASN A 101 7.66 5.26 -2.32
N ALA A 102 7.01 4.40 -3.09
CA ALA A 102 7.63 3.22 -3.65
C ALA A 102 7.13 2.94 -5.06
N LEU A 103 8.01 2.42 -5.88
CA LEU A 103 7.72 1.89 -7.20
C LEU A 103 8.35 0.51 -7.34
N GLY A 104 7.69 -0.37 -8.09
CA GLY A 104 8.15 -1.74 -8.21
C GLY A 104 7.48 -2.51 -9.33
N PHE A 105 7.70 -3.81 -9.30
CA PHE A 105 7.17 -4.76 -10.26
C PHE A 105 6.45 -5.90 -9.55
N SER A 106 5.44 -6.45 -10.23
CA SER A 106 4.75 -7.67 -9.81
C SER A 106 4.74 -8.71 -10.92
N ALA A 107 4.79 -9.97 -10.51
CA ALA A 107 4.56 -11.12 -11.37
C ALA A 107 3.68 -12.13 -10.63
N ASN A 108 2.59 -12.59 -11.26
CA ASN A 108 1.70 -13.59 -10.70
C ASN A 108 1.49 -14.71 -11.73
N VAL A 109 1.64 -15.94 -11.28
CA VAL A 109 1.22 -17.15 -12.01
C VAL A 109 -0.16 -17.54 -11.50
N ILE A 110 -1.10 -17.74 -12.41
CA ILE A 110 -2.49 -18.07 -12.11
C ILE A 110 -2.83 -19.36 -12.84
N LEU A 111 -3.35 -20.32 -12.08
CA LEU A 111 -3.82 -21.63 -12.56
C LEU A 111 -5.35 -21.71 -12.35
N PRO A 112 -6.16 -21.22 -13.31
CA PRO A 112 -7.62 -21.09 -13.12
C PRO A 112 -8.31 -22.41 -12.82
N ALA A 113 -7.99 -23.49 -13.51
CA ALA A 113 -8.62 -24.80 -13.29
C ALA A 113 -8.30 -25.37 -11.89
N ARG A 114 -7.12 -25.05 -11.35
CA ARG A 114 -6.70 -25.44 -10.00
C ARG A 114 -7.12 -24.45 -8.93
N LYS A 115 -7.67 -23.31 -9.34
CA LYS A 115 -8.04 -22.21 -8.44
C LYS A 115 -6.89 -21.75 -7.53
N VAL A 116 -5.67 -21.73 -8.06
CA VAL A 116 -4.44 -21.38 -7.34
C VAL A 116 -3.77 -20.20 -8.04
N SER A 117 -3.23 -19.29 -7.26
CA SER A 117 -2.31 -18.27 -7.76
C SER A 117 -1.11 -18.12 -6.84
N LEU A 118 0.05 -17.78 -7.43
CA LEU A 118 1.28 -17.46 -6.72
C LEU A 118 1.86 -16.19 -7.31
N GLY A 119 2.17 -15.24 -6.46
CA GLY A 119 2.68 -13.94 -6.88
C GLY A 119 3.88 -13.48 -6.10
N VAL A 120 4.69 -12.66 -6.77
CA VAL A 120 5.80 -11.93 -6.16
C VAL A 120 5.67 -10.46 -6.52
N LYS A 121 5.99 -9.59 -5.56
CA LYS A 121 6.11 -8.14 -5.76
C LYS A 121 7.44 -7.68 -5.19
N TYR A 122 8.11 -6.82 -5.92
CA TYR A 122 9.31 -6.11 -5.46
C TYR A 122 9.03 -4.62 -5.49
N PHE A 123 9.40 -3.91 -4.43
CA PHE A 123 9.30 -2.46 -4.33
C PHE A 123 10.63 -1.86 -3.94
N ARG A 124 10.92 -0.70 -4.50
CA ARG A 124 12.00 0.18 -4.05
C ARG A 124 11.40 1.52 -3.63
N GLU A 125 11.71 1.92 -2.42
CA GLU A 125 11.30 3.20 -1.86
C GLU A 125 12.24 4.31 -2.34
N PHE A 126 11.70 5.52 -2.44
CA PHE A 126 12.42 6.71 -2.88
C PHE A 126 11.80 7.99 -2.28
N GLU A 127 12.61 9.02 -2.13
CA GLU A 127 12.20 10.32 -1.58
C GLU A 127 11.46 10.23 -0.24
N ASN A 128 11.80 9.26 0.60
CA ASN A 128 11.22 9.14 1.93
C ASN A 128 11.63 10.32 2.80
N ARG A 129 10.71 10.75 3.68
CA ARG A 129 10.96 11.80 4.66
C ARG A 129 10.54 11.31 6.04
N SER A 130 11.33 11.65 7.06
CA SER A 130 11.08 11.29 8.46
C SER A 130 10.96 9.78 8.70
N THR A 131 11.53 8.95 7.82
CA THR A 131 11.60 7.49 7.92
C THR A 131 12.76 6.94 7.10
N PHE A 132 13.08 5.66 7.33
CA PHE A 132 14.09 4.95 6.54
C PHE A 132 13.58 4.72 5.10
N GLN A 133 14.52 4.57 4.17
CA GLN A 133 14.27 4.22 2.80
C GLN A 133 14.88 2.85 2.51
N GLY A 134 14.13 1.97 1.86
CA GLY A 134 14.57 0.61 1.64
C GLY A 134 13.97 -0.04 0.39
N TYR A 135 13.91 -1.34 0.46
CA TYR A 135 13.22 -2.18 -0.53
C TYR A 135 12.44 -3.27 0.20
N SER A 136 11.41 -3.79 -0.45
CA SER A 136 10.66 -4.94 0.04
C SER A 136 10.41 -5.96 -1.06
N LEU A 137 10.42 -7.23 -0.66
CA LEU A 137 10.01 -8.37 -1.48
C LEU A 137 8.83 -9.05 -0.78
N GLN A 138 7.73 -9.20 -1.49
CA GLN A 138 6.52 -9.84 -0.99
C GLN A 138 6.22 -11.07 -1.84
N ILE A 139 5.91 -12.19 -1.19
CA ILE A 139 5.46 -13.42 -1.84
C ILE A 139 4.08 -13.73 -1.28
N ALA A 140 3.12 -13.98 -2.15
CA ALA A 140 1.75 -14.27 -1.79
C ALA A 140 1.21 -15.46 -2.59
N GLY A 141 0.44 -16.33 -1.94
CA GLY A 141 -0.30 -17.39 -2.57
C GLY A 141 -1.78 -17.30 -2.21
N ALA A 142 -2.66 -17.67 -3.15
CA ALA A 142 -4.09 -17.78 -2.90
C ALA A 142 -4.65 -19.09 -3.47
N VAL A 143 -5.57 -19.70 -2.72
CA VAL A 143 -6.34 -20.87 -3.13
C VAL A 143 -7.81 -20.54 -2.94
N THR A 144 -8.63 -20.78 -3.97
CA THR A 144 -10.08 -20.59 -3.92
C THR A 144 -10.78 -21.97 -3.85
N PHE A 145 -11.69 -22.13 -2.93
CA PHE A 145 -12.44 -23.37 -2.71
C PHE A 145 -13.78 -23.36 -3.43
#